data_9f5b1c419c30c07755f9dfdb0743c51b
#
_entry.id   9f5b1c419c30c07755f9dfdb0743c51b
#
_cell.length_a   1.000
_cell.length_b   1.000
_cell.length_c   1.000
_cell.angle_alpha   90.00
_cell.angle_beta   90.00
_cell.angle_gamma   90.00
#
_symmetry.space_group_name_H-M   'P 1'
#
loop_
_entity.id
_entity.type
_entity.pdbx_description
1 polymer ?
#
loop_
_entity_poly.entity_id
_entity_poly.type
_entity_poly.pdbx_seq_one_letter_code
_entity_poly.pdbx_strand_id
1 'polypeptide(L)'
;MLTEHPRLYFTAADLPRLRGQRASGVPAQIWRNLTESADWCLKQQPRTEWIPTLAPDPKFENLYDRFYAAMHDMAIVEHLAFASALSEPEHDPYFGAARGWALAEAKIWKHEADNKADASKAYAVLRILKALAVAYDLLYSRLTPIERTQIRETLVAVGRNYFVFFADPTAAGEGYNKHHGSVDAAPLGVVALALLGDVPEAQPWLDRMIEKHVHYLLPSALTPSGTSDQSSNFWASTLQYRIFFLDALRRVTGRDLFAEFPDPLPGRMGLAAVAGKLPRDVLYNEFHRTVLFAPDYGQIDYWSPVLLFIAREQKRPIFQHLALWDESLGKLQRTRFITPHKKEELLFSFGGYAYVWYDPSVPDAIEASVPRAFQFPEPEVCEAYLRDSYCAGDIVVGMKKGGLIVHAGGERILVDQLPVDDTAHPAPPVDQFLVTDDGCRALIRCVGPKAQGIGEQRVELRRPGRLTLRRETTREMSWWYAGDAIRDQNKLRWPNGTELSVTRGHITRVDPRGYAEKKVHYGGMEFADPHPFTYPVVTVSPEGGVLEISVRLESPPCIQNVSK
;
A
#
# COMPACT_ATOMS: atom_id res chain seq x y z
N MET A 1 8.55 16.60 -25.78
CA MET A 1 8.29 15.14 -25.81
C MET A 1 9.62 14.41 -25.91
N LEU A 2 9.87 13.46 -25.01
CA LEU A 2 11.06 12.60 -25.07
C LEU A 2 10.84 11.49 -26.12
N THR A 3 11.83 11.30 -26.98
CA THR A 3 11.80 10.27 -28.03
C THR A 3 12.75 9.11 -27.76
N GLU A 4 13.80 9.35 -27.00
CA GLU A 4 14.82 8.34 -26.69
C GLU A 4 14.49 7.53 -25.45
N HIS A 5 14.82 6.25 -25.43
CA HIS A 5 14.72 5.35 -24.30
C HIS A 5 16.04 5.24 -23.51
N PRO A 6 16.01 5.03 -22.20
CA PRO A 6 14.81 5.02 -21.34
C PRO A 6 14.20 6.41 -21.16
N ARG A 7 12.89 6.49 -20.97
CA ARG A 7 12.17 7.77 -20.85
C ARG A 7 11.04 7.79 -19.81
N LEU A 8 10.53 6.62 -19.38
CA LEU A 8 9.39 6.55 -18.49
C LEU A 8 9.67 7.14 -17.10
N TYR A 9 10.72 6.68 -16.42
CA TYR A 9 11.02 7.05 -15.04
C TYR A 9 12.37 7.73 -14.84
N PHE A 10 13.26 7.59 -15.79
CA PHE A 10 14.53 8.30 -15.91
C PHE A 10 15.01 8.25 -17.36
N THR A 11 16.00 9.06 -17.68
CA THR A 11 16.64 9.09 -19.00
C THR A 11 18.08 8.60 -18.91
N ALA A 12 18.72 8.37 -20.06
CA ALA A 12 20.13 8.05 -20.09
C ALA A 12 21.00 9.12 -19.41
N ALA A 13 20.59 10.38 -19.47
CA ALA A 13 21.27 11.49 -18.82
C ALA A 13 21.19 11.46 -17.29
N ASP A 14 20.17 10.80 -16.71
CA ASP A 14 20.03 10.64 -15.26
C ASP A 14 20.93 9.54 -14.69
N LEU A 15 21.35 8.57 -15.51
CA LEU A 15 22.10 7.39 -15.05
C LEU A 15 23.37 7.70 -14.26
N PRO A 16 24.23 8.65 -14.69
CA PRO A 16 25.46 8.96 -13.93
C PRO A 16 25.13 9.42 -12.49
N ARG A 17 24.10 10.26 -12.33
CA ARG A 17 23.63 10.71 -11.02
C ARG A 17 23.05 9.57 -10.20
N LEU A 18 22.14 8.78 -10.77
CA LEU A 18 21.51 7.63 -10.11
C LEU A 18 22.56 6.60 -9.66
N ARG A 19 23.54 6.31 -10.49
CA ARG A 19 24.64 5.41 -10.17
C ARG A 19 25.56 5.98 -9.08
N GLY A 20 25.84 7.27 -9.12
CA GLY A 20 26.64 7.95 -8.11
C GLY A 20 26.02 7.92 -6.71
N GLN A 21 24.71 7.94 -6.61
CA GLN A 21 23.99 7.87 -5.34
C GLN A 21 24.18 6.54 -4.58
N ARG A 22 24.62 5.47 -5.24
CA ARG A 22 24.87 4.16 -4.61
C ARG A 22 26.04 4.13 -3.62
N ALA A 23 26.84 5.17 -3.57
CA ALA A 23 28.08 5.18 -2.80
C ALA A 23 27.85 5.18 -1.28
N SER A 24 26.78 5.79 -0.79
CA SER A 24 26.55 5.93 0.66
C SER A 24 25.09 6.26 1.00
N GLY A 25 24.78 6.18 2.29
CA GLY A 25 23.49 6.61 2.85
C GLY A 25 22.30 5.74 2.41
N VAL A 26 21.13 6.34 2.42
CA VAL A 26 19.86 5.67 2.09
C VAL A 26 19.84 5.10 0.67
N PRO A 27 20.31 5.81 -0.38
CA PRO A 27 20.35 5.22 -1.73
C PRO A 27 21.20 3.96 -1.81
N ALA A 28 22.31 3.92 -1.08
CA ALA A 28 23.15 2.72 -1.02
C ALA A 28 22.41 1.53 -0.37
N GLN A 29 21.60 1.80 0.66
CA GLN A 29 20.77 0.75 1.28
C GLN A 29 19.69 0.26 0.32
N ILE A 30 18.95 1.19 -0.31
CA ILE A 30 17.90 0.82 -1.29
C ILE A 30 18.52 0.02 -2.45
N TRP A 31 19.70 0.43 -2.92
CA TRP A 31 20.42 -0.28 -3.99
C TRP A 31 20.82 -1.71 -3.57
N ARG A 32 21.39 -1.89 -2.37
CA ARG A 32 21.71 -3.23 -1.86
C ARG A 32 20.48 -4.12 -1.78
N ASN A 33 19.38 -3.60 -1.27
CA ASN A 33 18.12 -4.32 -1.19
C ASN A 33 17.58 -4.72 -2.57
N LEU A 34 17.69 -3.80 -3.54
CA LEU A 34 17.28 -4.06 -4.92
C LEU A 34 18.11 -5.17 -5.56
N THR A 35 19.44 -5.12 -5.41
CA THR A 35 20.34 -6.12 -5.97
C THR A 35 20.21 -7.47 -5.27
N GLU A 36 20.06 -7.51 -3.95
CA GLU A 36 19.79 -8.74 -3.19
C GLU A 36 18.54 -9.47 -3.72
N SER A 37 17.48 -8.71 -3.99
CA SER A 37 16.26 -9.28 -4.56
C SER A 37 16.43 -9.66 -6.04
N ALA A 38 17.20 -8.89 -6.80
CA ALA A 38 17.53 -9.24 -8.18
C ALA A 38 18.34 -10.54 -8.26
N ASP A 39 19.28 -10.76 -7.33
CA ASP A 39 20.03 -12.03 -7.21
C ASP A 39 19.11 -13.22 -6.91
N TRP A 40 18.04 -13.00 -6.14
CA TRP A 40 17.02 -14.02 -5.97
C TRP A 40 16.23 -14.24 -7.28
N CYS A 41 15.90 -13.19 -8.03
CA CYS A 41 15.22 -13.30 -9.33
C CYS A 41 16.03 -14.09 -10.37
N LEU A 42 17.38 -14.02 -10.33
CA LEU A 42 18.23 -14.81 -11.21
C LEU A 42 18.01 -16.34 -11.06
N LYS A 43 17.51 -16.78 -9.93
CA LYS A 43 17.25 -18.20 -9.62
C LYS A 43 15.84 -18.63 -10.04
N GLN A 44 15.00 -17.70 -10.43
CA GLN A 44 13.65 -17.98 -10.87
C GLN A 44 13.64 -18.25 -12.38
N GLN A 45 12.60 -18.93 -12.84
CA GLN A 45 12.41 -19.22 -14.26
C GLN A 45 11.12 -18.57 -14.74
N PRO A 46 11.12 -17.96 -15.92
CA PRO A 46 9.91 -17.43 -16.50
C PRO A 46 8.92 -18.58 -16.75
N ARG A 47 7.66 -18.24 -16.67
CA ARG A 47 6.57 -19.14 -17.05
C ARG A 47 6.74 -19.62 -18.48
N THR A 48 6.39 -20.87 -18.74
CA THR A 48 6.42 -21.45 -20.10
C THR A 48 5.03 -21.61 -20.69
N GLU A 49 4.00 -21.49 -19.87
CA GLU A 49 2.61 -21.69 -20.26
C GLU A 49 1.80 -20.40 -20.08
N TRP A 50 0.92 -20.14 -21.04
CA TRP A 50 -0.03 -19.07 -20.95
C TRP A 50 -1.04 -19.31 -19.82
N ILE A 51 -1.41 -18.24 -19.13
CA ILE A 51 -2.45 -18.28 -18.11
C ILE A 51 -3.80 -18.03 -18.82
N PRO A 52 -4.66 -19.04 -18.97
CA PRO A 52 -5.94 -18.86 -19.63
C PRO A 52 -6.82 -17.90 -18.84
N THR A 53 -7.25 -16.84 -19.51
CA THR A 53 -8.05 -15.81 -18.87
C THR A 53 -9.56 -16.12 -18.92
N LEU A 54 -10.00 -16.89 -19.91
CA LEU A 54 -11.43 -17.16 -20.17
C LEU A 54 -11.88 -18.58 -19.84
N ALA A 55 -11.04 -19.58 -20.05
CA ALA A 55 -11.40 -20.97 -19.80
C ALA A 55 -11.10 -21.39 -18.35
N PRO A 56 -11.89 -22.27 -17.74
CA PRO A 56 -11.49 -22.95 -16.53
C PRO A 56 -10.15 -23.65 -16.76
N ASP A 57 -9.20 -23.44 -15.86
CA ASP A 57 -7.94 -24.14 -15.86
C ASP A 57 -7.79 -24.86 -14.51
N PRO A 58 -7.53 -26.18 -14.48
CA PRO A 58 -7.34 -26.92 -13.23
C PRO A 58 -6.22 -26.38 -12.33
N LYS A 59 -5.27 -25.64 -12.89
CA LYS A 59 -4.19 -24.99 -12.13
C LYS A 59 -4.64 -23.72 -11.43
N PHE A 60 -5.75 -23.12 -11.87
CA PHE A 60 -6.26 -21.85 -11.37
C PHE A 60 -7.75 -21.99 -11.08
N GLU A 61 -8.10 -22.18 -9.84
CA GLU A 61 -9.49 -22.40 -9.46
C GLU A 61 -10.35 -21.15 -9.60
N ASN A 62 -9.74 -19.98 -9.55
CA ASN A 62 -10.47 -18.72 -9.64
C ASN A 62 -9.65 -17.61 -10.30
N LEU A 63 -10.33 -16.49 -10.59
CA LEU A 63 -9.73 -15.30 -11.20
C LEU A 63 -8.53 -14.74 -10.41
N TYR A 64 -8.59 -14.80 -9.08
CA TYR A 64 -7.54 -14.21 -8.23
C TYR A 64 -6.26 -15.02 -8.28
N ASP A 65 -6.32 -16.34 -8.41
CA ASP A 65 -5.10 -17.15 -8.60
C ASP A 65 -4.34 -16.75 -9.86
N ARG A 66 -5.07 -16.47 -10.93
CA ARG A 66 -4.49 -15.98 -12.19
C ARG A 66 -3.90 -14.59 -12.03
N PHE A 67 -4.63 -13.74 -11.36
CA PHE A 67 -4.20 -12.39 -11.03
C PHE A 67 -2.88 -12.39 -10.23
N TYR A 68 -2.80 -13.22 -9.20
CA TYR A 68 -1.58 -13.33 -8.39
C TYR A 68 -0.41 -13.91 -9.16
N ALA A 69 -0.65 -14.90 -10.02
CA ALA A 69 0.39 -15.43 -10.90
C ALA A 69 0.92 -14.35 -11.85
N ALA A 70 0.04 -13.53 -12.43
CA ALA A 70 0.44 -12.41 -13.28
C ALA A 70 1.22 -11.34 -12.49
N MET A 71 0.83 -11.05 -11.25
CA MET A 71 1.55 -10.11 -10.38
C MET A 71 2.95 -10.61 -10.04
N HIS A 72 3.10 -11.89 -9.78
CA HIS A 72 4.40 -12.49 -9.54
C HIS A 72 5.34 -12.30 -10.74
N ASP A 73 4.87 -12.65 -11.93
CA ASP A 73 5.65 -12.51 -13.16
C ASP A 73 5.99 -11.04 -13.43
N MET A 74 5.02 -10.15 -13.29
CA MET A 74 5.19 -8.70 -13.42
C MET A 74 6.28 -8.16 -12.49
N ALA A 75 6.26 -8.59 -11.22
CA ALA A 75 7.21 -8.11 -10.24
C ALA A 75 8.65 -8.49 -10.60
N ILE A 76 8.88 -9.71 -11.10
CA ILE A 76 10.22 -10.16 -11.51
C ILE A 76 10.68 -9.41 -12.75
N VAL A 77 9.82 -9.27 -13.77
CA VAL A 77 10.13 -8.54 -15.01
C VAL A 77 10.58 -7.11 -14.72
N GLU A 78 9.79 -6.37 -13.94
CA GLU A 78 10.11 -4.98 -13.59
C GLU A 78 11.36 -4.88 -12.73
N HIS A 79 11.49 -5.75 -11.73
CA HIS A 79 12.62 -5.70 -10.79
C HIS A 79 13.96 -5.92 -11.49
N LEU A 80 14.02 -6.96 -12.33
CA LEU A 80 15.21 -7.25 -13.13
C LEU A 80 15.51 -6.14 -14.14
N ALA A 81 14.48 -5.56 -14.78
CA ALA A 81 14.67 -4.45 -15.72
C ALA A 81 15.28 -3.21 -15.03
N PHE A 82 14.78 -2.84 -13.85
CA PHE A 82 15.37 -1.75 -13.08
C PHE A 82 16.80 -2.06 -12.61
N ALA A 83 17.04 -3.25 -12.07
CA ALA A 83 18.37 -3.65 -11.61
C ALA A 83 19.39 -3.59 -12.77
N SER A 84 19.02 -4.08 -13.94
CA SER A 84 19.85 -4.05 -15.15
C SER A 84 20.11 -2.62 -15.63
N ALA A 85 19.07 -1.81 -15.82
CA ALA A 85 19.20 -0.46 -16.35
C ALA A 85 20.03 0.47 -15.43
N LEU A 86 19.92 0.28 -14.13
CA LEU A 86 20.69 1.04 -13.13
C LEU A 86 22.11 0.50 -12.95
N SER A 87 22.45 -0.73 -13.34
CA SER A 87 23.80 -1.29 -13.29
C SER A 87 24.72 -0.67 -14.35
N GLU A 88 26.03 -0.77 -14.12
CA GLU A 88 27.01 -0.42 -15.18
C GLU A 88 26.94 -1.49 -16.27
N PRO A 89 26.84 -1.13 -17.55
CA PRO A 89 26.67 -2.10 -18.64
C PRO A 89 27.74 -3.20 -18.69
N GLU A 90 28.97 -2.86 -18.34
CA GLU A 90 30.12 -3.77 -18.35
C GLU A 90 30.10 -4.78 -17.20
N HIS A 91 29.35 -4.49 -16.14
CA HIS A 91 29.29 -5.29 -14.91
C HIS A 91 27.85 -5.65 -14.53
N ASP A 92 26.94 -5.69 -15.50
CA ASP A 92 25.53 -5.98 -15.27
C ASP A 92 25.22 -7.49 -15.32
N PRO A 93 25.02 -8.15 -14.18
CA PRO A 93 24.68 -9.57 -14.15
C PRO A 93 23.19 -9.83 -14.46
N TYR A 94 22.35 -8.79 -14.48
CA TYR A 94 20.88 -8.91 -14.56
C TYR A 94 20.34 -8.86 -15.98
N PHE A 95 21.07 -8.28 -16.93
CA PHE A 95 20.55 -8.06 -18.29
C PHE A 95 20.06 -9.33 -18.97
N GLY A 96 20.85 -10.41 -18.91
CA GLY A 96 20.48 -11.67 -19.53
C GLY A 96 19.15 -12.22 -19.02
N ALA A 97 18.95 -12.16 -17.71
CA ALA A 97 17.71 -12.59 -17.07
C ALA A 97 16.56 -11.62 -17.37
N ALA A 98 16.76 -10.31 -17.24
CA ALA A 98 15.74 -9.29 -17.54
C ALA A 98 15.22 -9.43 -18.98
N ARG A 99 16.14 -9.57 -19.93
CA ARG A 99 15.83 -9.83 -21.34
C ARG A 99 15.07 -11.14 -21.53
N GLY A 100 15.55 -12.23 -20.90
CA GLY A 100 14.92 -13.54 -20.99
C GLY A 100 13.48 -13.55 -20.48
N TRP A 101 13.25 -12.94 -19.32
CA TRP A 101 11.92 -12.79 -18.74
C TRP A 101 11.00 -11.95 -19.64
N ALA A 102 11.45 -10.77 -20.09
CA ALA A 102 10.64 -9.91 -20.96
C ALA A 102 10.23 -10.60 -22.26
N LEU A 103 11.14 -11.36 -22.90
CA LEU A 103 10.85 -12.09 -24.13
C LEU A 103 9.92 -13.29 -23.89
N ALA A 104 10.10 -14.02 -22.79
CA ALA A 104 9.22 -15.13 -22.42
C ALA A 104 7.80 -14.66 -22.15
N GLU A 105 7.63 -13.63 -21.32
CA GLU A 105 6.33 -13.03 -21.02
C GLU A 105 5.68 -12.44 -22.28
N ALA A 106 6.44 -11.74 -23.14
CA ALA A 106 5.93 -11.22 -24.40
C ALA A 106 5.41 -12.36 -25.31
N LYS A 107 6.11 -13.47 -25.38
CA LYS A 107 5.65 -14.64 -26.15
C LYS A 107 4.36 -15.24 -25.59
N ILE A 108 4.29 -15.41 -24.28
CA ILE A 108 3.16 -16.04 -23.60
C ILE A 108 1.92 -15.16 -23.69
N TRP A 109 2.04 -13.88 -23.33
CA TRP A 109 0.91 -12.97 -23.28
C TRP A 109 0.39 -12.56 -24.66
N LYS A 110 1.15 -12.80 -25.73
CA LYS A 110 0.64 -12.63 -27.10
C LYS A 110 -0.62 -13.47 -27.37
N HIS A 111 -0.75 -14.61 -26.71
CA HIS A 111 -1.97 -15.43 -26.79
C HIS A 111 -3.25 -14.69 -26.35
N GLU A 112 -3.12 -13.69 -25.48
CA GLU A 112 -4.27 -12.89 -25.05
C GLU A 112 -4.83 -11.98 -26.15
N ALA A 113 -4.05 -11.69 -27.17
CA ALA A 113 -4.50 -10.92 -28.33
C ALA A 113 -5.52 -11.65 -29.18
N ASP A 114 -5.45 -13.00 -29.21
CA ASP A 114 -6.32 -13.85 -30.01
C ASP A 114 -7.62 -14.21 -29.28
N ASN A 115 -7.72 -13.84 -28.01
CA ASN A 115 -8.89 -14.10 -27.19
C ASN A 115 -9.80 -12.88 -27.15
N LYS A 116 -11.10 -13.13 -26.95
CA LYS A 116 -12.03 -12.04 -26.65
C LYS A 116 -11.65 -11.40 -25.32
N ALA A 117 -11.34 -10.11 -25.36
CA ALA A 117 -11.06 -9.36 -24.16
C ALA A 117 -12.23 -9.43 -23.17
N ASP A 118 -11.90 -9.54 -21.89
CA ASP A 118 -12.86 -9.62 -20.79
C ASP A 118 -12.49 -8.57 -19.75
N ALA A 119 -13.42 -7.65 -19.49
CA ALA A 119 -13.22 -6.56 -18.55
C ALA A 119 -12.82 -7.05 -17.14
N SER A 120 -13.35 -8.19 -16.70
CA SER A 120 -13.01 -8.76 -15.38
C SER A 120 -11.52 -9.17 -15.27
N LYS A 121 -10.81 -9.29 -16.37
CA LYS A 121 -9.43 -9.74 -16.48
C LYS A 121 -8.47 -8.64 -16.86
N ALA A 122 -8.99 -7.48 -17.25
CA ALA A 122 -8.19 -6.29 -17.55
C ALA A 122 -7.20 -6.01 -16.40
N TYR A 123 -7.65 -6.18 -15.18
CA TYR A 123 -6.88 -6.01 -13.97
C TYR A 123 -5.57 -6.81 -13.90
N ALA A 124 -5.55 -8.06 -14.38
CA ALA A 124 -4.33 -8.88 -14.43
C ALA A 124 -3.52 -8.60 -15.70
N VAL A 125 -4.17 -8.58 -16.85
CA VAL A 125 -3.51 -8.47 -18.15
C VAL A 125 -2.81 -7.12 -18.31
N LEU A 126 -3.47 -6.02 -17.95
CA LEU A 126 -2.88 -4.69 -18.11
C LEU A 126 -1.68 -4.46 -17.17
N ARG A 127 -1.62 -5.12 -16.05
CA ARG A 127 -0.45 -5.05 -15.16
C ARG A 127 0.77 -5.73 -15.76
N ILE A 128 0.61 -6.89 -16.39
CA ILE A 128 1.75 -7.54 -17.08
C ILE A 128 2.18 -6.73 -18.30
N LEU A 129 1.23 -6.15 -19.04
CA LEU A 129 1.58 -5.25 -20.15
C LEU A 129 2.39 -4.04 -19.67
N LYS A 130 2.02 -3.45 -18.54
CA LYS A 130 2.81 -2.37 -17.92
C LYS A 130 4.22 -2.83 -17.58
N ALA A 131 4.39 -4.01 -17.01
CA ALA A 131 5.72 -4.55 -16.69
C ALA A 131 6.57 -4.76 -17.95
N LEU A 132 5.97 -5.31 -19.00
CA LEU A 132 6.63 -5.47 -20.29
C LEU A 132 6.99 -4.12 -20.93
N ALA A 133 6.11 -3.11 -20.80
CA ALA A 133 6.38 -1.76 -21.30
C ALA A 133 7.53 -1.09 -20.55
N VAL A 134 7.61 -1.28 -19.23
CA VAL A 134 8.74 -0.81 -18.42
C VAL A 134 10.03 -1.52 -18.83
N ALA A 135 10.00 -2.84 -18.99
CA ALA A 135 11.17 -3.59 -19.45
C ALA A 135 11.59 -3.18 -20.88
N TYR A 136 10.63 -2.99 -21.77
CA TYR A 136 10.89 -2.47 -23.13
C TYR A 136 11.63 -1.13 -23.10
N ASP A 137 11.13 -0.19 -22.29
CA ASP A 137 11.74 1.13 -22.15
C ASP A 137 13.14 1.07 -21.54
N LEU A 138 13.29 0.38 -20.42
CA LEU A 138 14.54 0.35 -19.67
C LEU A 138 15.66 -0.43 -20.37
N LEU A 139 15.32 -1.46 -21.14
CA LEU A 139 16.28 -2.33 -21.82
C LEU A 139 16.47 -1.97 -23.30
N TYR A 140 15.72 -1.00 -23.82
CA TYR A 140 15.59 -0.69 -25.26
C TYR A 140 16.91 -0.61 -26.01
N SER A 141 17.88 0.12 -25.50
CA SER A 141 19.18 0.33 -26.16
C SER A 141 20.03 -0.95 -26.27
N ARG A 142 19.76 -1.94 -25.42
CA ARG A 142 20.49 -3.21 -25.32
C ARG A 142 19.77 -4.38 -25.99
N LEU A 143 18.48 -4.24 -26.28
CA LEU A 143 17.70 -5.22 -27.04
C LEU A 143 18.04 -5.14 -28.55
N THR A 144 18.10 -6.28 -29.22
CA THR A 144 18.19 -6.32 -30.66
C THR A 144 16.93 -5.80 -31.35
N PRO A 145 16.98 -5.37 -32.62
CA PRO A 145 15.76 -4.92 -33.31
C PRO A 145 14.65 -5.99 -33.36
N ILE A 146 15.01 -7.27 -33.45
CA ILE A 146 14.06 -8.40 -33.47
C ILE A 146 13.35 -8.50 -32.10
N GLU A 147 14.10 -8.43 -31.02
CA GLU A 147 13.54 -8.52 -29.65
C GLU A 147 12.65 -7.33 -29.31
N ARG A 148 13.07 -6.13 -29.70
CA ARG A 148 12.22 -4.94 -29.60
C ARG A 148 10.90 -5.12 -30.35
N THR A 149 10.97 -5.68 -31.56
CA THR A 149 9.77 -5.95 -32.37
C THR A 149 8.88 -6.98 -31.68
N GLN A 150 9.44 -8.07 -31.17
CA GLN A 150 8.66 -9.10 -30.46
C GLN A 150 7.89 -8.52 -29.26
N ILE A 151 8.54 -7.77 -28.40
CA ILE A 151 7.90 -7.16 -27.24
C ILE A 151 6.85 -6.14 -27.69
N ARG A 152 7.20 -5.27 -28.62
CA ARG A 152 6.31 -4.24 -29.17
C ARG A 152 5.04 -4.83 -29.79
N GLU A 153 5.16 -5.89 -30.59
CA GLU A 153 4.00 -6.57 -31.17
C GLU A 153 3.03 -7.10 -30.13
N THR A 154 3.54 -7.66 -29.02
CA THR A 154 2.69 -8.11 -27.92
C THR A 154 1.99 -6.94 -27.23
N LEU A 155 2.74 -5.88 -26.92
CA LEU A 155 2.17 -4.68 -26.30
C LEU A 155 1.06 -4.08 -27.17
N VAL A 156 1.28 -4.01 -28.50
CA VAL A 156 0.29 -3.48 -29.45
C VAL A 156 -0.92 -4.40 -29.58
N ALA A 157 -0.70 -5.69 -29.78
CA ALA A 157 -1.79 -6.63 -30.06
C ALA A 157 -2.72 -6.80 -28.84
N VAL A 158 -2.14 -7.02 -27.67
CA VAL A 158 -2.92 -7.17 -26.42
C VAL A 158 -3.49 -5.82 -25.96
N GLY A 159 -2.72 -4.74 -26.05
CA GLY A 159 -3.19 -3.39 -25.73
C GLY A 159 -4.40 -2.99 -26.57
N ARG A 160 -4.39 -3.26 -27.89
CA ARG A 160 -5.53 -3.01 -28.79
C ARG A 160 -6.76 -3.82 -28.38
N ASN A 161 -6.57 -5.08 -28.00
CA ASN A 161 -7.65 -5.96 -27.55
C ASN A 161 -8.31 -5.42 -26.28
N TYR A 162 -7.55 -4.90 -25.33
CA TYR A 162 -8.08 -4.35 -24.06
C TYR A 162 -8.48 -2.88 -24.15
N PHE A 163 -7.97 -2.11 -25.09
CA PHE A 163 -8.35 -0.71 -25.29
C PHE A 163 -9.85 -0.53 -25.56
N VAL A 164 -10.52 -1.55 -26.09
CA VAL A 164 -11.97 -1.51 -26.36
C VAL A 164 -12.79 -1.16 -25.12
N PHE A 165 -12.32 -1.51 -23.91
CA PHE A 165 -12.99 -1.17 -22.65
C PHE A 165 -12.90 0.31 -22.28
N PHE A 166 -12.01 1.04 -22.93
CA PHE A 166 -11.82 2.48 -22.74
C PHE A 166 -12.32 3.32 -23.93
N ALA A 167 -12.85 2.66 -24.96
CA ALA A 167 -13.36 3.35 -26.15
C ALA A 167 -14.51 4.30 -25.80
N ASP A 168 -15.36 3.91 -24.85
CA ASP A 168 -16.32 4.78 -24.19
C ASP A 168 -15.81 5.15 -22.78
N PRO A 169 -15.46 6.41 -22.52
CA PRO A 169 -14.99 6.81 -21.20
C PRO A 169 -16.05 6.68 -20.11
N THR A 170 -17.34 6.61 -20.46
CA THR A 170 -18.47 6.41 -19.55
C THR A 170 -18.73 4.94 -19.29
N ALA A 171 -18.30 4.03 -20.15
CA ALA A 171 -18.59 2.60 -20.09
C ALA A 171 -17.90 1.90 -18.92
N ALA A 172 -16.85 2.45 -18.40
CA ALA A 172 -16.31 2.06 -17.12
C ALA A 172 -17.17 2.67 -16.01
N GLY A 173 -18.36 2.14 -15.79
CA GLY A 173 -19.41 2.68 -14.93
C GLY A 173 -18.95 3.24 -13.59
N GLU A 174 -19.81 3.89 -12.83
CA GLU A 174 -19.47 4.60 -11.59
C GLU A 174 -18.60 3.78 -10.61
N GLY A 175 -18.76 2.46 -10.54
CA GLY A 175 -17.91 1.57 -9.76
C GLY A 175 -16.46 1.43 -10.26
N TYR A 176 -16.17 1.71 -11.53
CA TYR A 176 -14.83 1.61 -12.12
C TYR A 176 -13.99 2.88 -12.04
N ASN A 177 -14.52 3.94 -11.49
CA ASN A 177 -13.75 5.20 -11.31
C ASN A 177 -12.87 5.19 -10.06
N LYS A 178 -12.99 4.17 -9.21
CA LYS A 178 -12.22 4.00 -7.98
C LYS A 178 -10.95 3.17 -8.24
N HIS A 179 -10.70 2.18 -7.40
CA HIS A 179 -9.50 1.35 -7.45
C HIS A 179 -9.30 0.66 -8.81
N HIS A 180 -10.25 -0.16 -9.25
CA HIS A 180 -10.10 -0.93 -10.49
C HIS A 180 -9.91 -0.04 -11.71
N GLY A 181 -10.67 1.04 -11.84
CA GLY A 181 -10.50 1.98 -12.96
C GLY A 181 -9.11 2.60 -13.04
N SER A 182 -8.51 2.92 -11.89
CA SER A 182 -7.13 3.43 -11.83
C SER A 182 -6.10 2.34 -12.16
N VAL A 183 -6.32 1.14 -11.63
CA VAL A 183 -5.41 0.01 -11.84
C VAL A 183 -5.44 -0.50 -13.28
N ASP A 184 -6.53 -0.30 -14.00
CA ASP A 184 -6.65 -0.67 -15.41
C ASP A 184 -6.15 0.45 -16.34
N ALA A 185 -6.60 1.67 -16.13
CA ALA A 185 -6.29 2.79 -17.01
C ALA A 185 -4.81 3.24 -16.92
N ALA A 186 -4.25 3.30 -15.72
CA ALA A 186 -2.87 3.76 -15.55
C ALA A 186 -1.84 2.83 -16.21
N PRO A 187 -1.89 1.49 -16.08
CA PRO A 187 -1.04 0.58 -16.81
C PRO A 187 -1.10 0.77 -18.33
N LEU A 188 -2.30 0.88 -18.91
CA LEU A 188 -2.43 1.12 -20.36
C LEU A 188 -1.85 2.48 -20.76
N GLY A 189 -1.96 3.49 -19.92
CA GLY A 189 -1.31 4.78 -20.10
C GLY A 189 0.21 4.68 -20.14
N VAL A 190 0.81 3.86 -19.25
CA VAL A 190 2.26 3.61 -19.27
C VAL A 190 2.67 2.87 -20.54
N VAL A 191 1.89 1.88 -20.98
CA VAL A 191 2.12 1.19 -22.27
C VAL A 191 2.11 2.17 -23.44
N ALA A 192 1.12 3.06 -23.48
CA ALA A 192 1.02 4.09 -24.52
C ALA A 192 2.25 5.02 -24.51
N LEU A 193 2.71 5.45 -23.32
CA LEU A 193 3.91 6.29 -23.19
C LEU A 193 5.19 5.57 -23.63
N ALA A 194 5.32 4.27 -23.33
CA ALA A 194 6.46 3.48 -23.78
C ALA A 194 6.51 3.32 -25.29
N LEU A 195 5.35 3.28 -25.95
CA LEU A 195 5.22 3.10 -27.41
C LEU A 195 5.06 4.41 -28.19
N LEU A 196 5.02 5.55 -27.51
CA LEU A 196 4.74 6.84 -28.13
C LEU A 196 5.82 7.21 -29.16
N GLY A 197 5.38 7.39 -30.40
CA GLY A 197 6.28 7.62 -31.54
C GLY A 197 6.77 6.34 -32.25
N ASP A 198 6.64 5.18 -31.61
CA ASP A 198 7.03 3.90 -32.21
C ASP A 198 5.88 3.25 -33.01
N VAL A 199 4.65 3.49 -32.58
CA VAL A 199 3.44 2.94 -33.23
C VAL A 199 2.30 3.97 -33.25
N PRO A 200 1.46 3.95 -34.30
CA PRO A 200 0.39 4.95 -34.44
C PRO A 200 -0.73 4.83 -33.38
N GLU A 201 -0.94 3.63 -32.83
CA GLU A 201 -1.96 3.37 -31.79
C GLU A 201 -1.65 4.05 -30.46
N ALA A 202 -0.38 4.33 -30.17
CA ALA A 202 0.03 4.85 -28.87
C ALA A 202 -0.58 6.23 -28.55
N GLN A 203 -0.67 7.13 -29.54
CA GLN A 203 -1.23 8.47 -29.29
C GLN A 203 -2.72 8.42 -28.96
N PRO A 204 -3.60 7.75 -29.72
CA PRO A 204 -5.01 7.60 -29.34
C PRO A 204 -5.21 6.94 -27.96
N TRP A 205 -4.40 5.96 -27.60
CA TRP A 205 -4.48 5.34 -26.29
C TRP A 205 -4.09 6.33 -25.19
N LEU A 206 -2.99 7.04 -25.37
CA LEU A 206 -2.54 8.04 -24.42
C LEU A 206 -3.61 9.13 -24.20
N ASP A 207 -4.16 9.67 -25.29
CA ASP A 207 -5.19 10.71 -25.23
C ASP A 207 -6.42 10.22 -24.44
N ARG A 208 -6.84 8.98 -24.69
CA ARG A 208 -7.95 8.37 -23.97
C ARG A 208 -7.64 8.14 -22.48
N MET A 209 -6.43 7.68 -22.13
CA MET A 209 -6.05 7.49 -20.74
C MET A 209 -5.91 8.82 -19.99
N ILE A 210 -5.44 9.86 -20.64
CA ILE A 210 -5.44 11.22 -20.09
C ILE A 210 -6.88 11.69 -19.85
N GLU A 211 -7.76 11.57 -20.85
CA GLU A 211 -9.18 11.91 -20.73
C GLU A 211 -9.85 11.18 -19.55
N LYS A 212 -9.62 9.86 -19.43
CA LYS A 212 -10.14 9.06 -18.33
C LYS A 212 -9.64 9.56 -16.97
N HIS A 213 -8.36 9.90 -16.85
CA HIS A 213 -7.82 10.45 -15.61
C HIS A 213 -8.40 11.82 -15.28
N VAL A 214 -8.42 12.74 -16.24
CA VAL A 214 -8.86 14.13 -16.04
C VAL A 214 -10.33 14.21 -15.65
N HIS A 215 -11.19 13.45 -16.32
CA HIS A 215 -12.63 13.58 -16.14
C HIS A 215 -13.25 12.63 -15.10
N TYR A 216 -12.61 11.51 -14.81
CA TYR A 216 -13.22 10.48 -13.95
C TYR A 216 -12.36 10.07 -12.76
N LEU A 217 -11.05 9.83 -12.96
CA LEU A 217 -10.23 9.25 -11.91
C LEU A 217 -9.64 10.27 -10.94
N LEU A 218 -9.20 11.44 -11.43
CA LEU A 218 -8.58 12.46 -10.59
C LEU A 218 -9.60 13.29 -9.79
N PRO A 219 -10.78 13.65 -10.32
CA PRO A 219 -11.80 14.31 -9.52
C PRO A 219 -12.25 13.52 -8.30
N SER A 220 -12.21 12.19 -8.38
CA SER A 220 -12.57 11.26 -7.30
C SER A 220 -11.36 10.56 -6.68
N ALA A 221 -10.15 11.09 -6.87
CA ALA A 221 -8.91 10.43 -6.46
C ALA A 221 -8.82 10.22 -4.95
N LEU A 222 -9.27 11.21 -4.20
CA LEU A 222 -9.29 11.23 -2.74
C LEU A 222 -10.61 11.78 -2.25
N THR A 223 -11.01 11.37 -1.05
CA THR A 223 -12.12 12.02 -0.34
C THR A 223 -11.76 13.46 0.01
N PRO A 224 -12.74 14.31 0.36
CA PRO A 224 -12.46 15.68 0.78
C PRO A 224 -11.45 15.78 1.93
N SER A 225 -11.39 14.80 2.82
CA SER A 225 -10.43 14.75 3.92
C SER A 225 -9.07 14.17 3.57
N GLY A 226 -8.89 13.59 2.37
CA GLY A 226 -7.58 13.15 1.86
C GLY A 226 -7.26 11.66 2.01
N THR A 227 -8.27 10.82 2.08
CA THR A 227 -8.12 9.36 2.05
C THR A 227 -8.88 8.75 0.86
N SER A 228 -8.91 7.44 0.75
CA SER A 228 -9.75 6.74 -0.22
C SER A 228 -11.13 6.44 0.37
N ASP A 229 -12.18 6.58 -0.42
CA ASP A 229 -13.53 6.17 -0.06
C ASP A 229 -13.66 4.65 0.15
N GLN A 230 -12.71 3.88 -0.36
CA GLN A 230 -12.62 2.43 -0.16
C GLN A 230 -11.77 2.05 1.07
N SER A 231 -11.41 2.99 1.91
CA SER A 231 -10.55 2.91 3.09
C SER A 231 -9.10 3.31 2.84
N SER A 232 -8.38 3.54 3.94
CA SER A 232 -6.97 3.88 3.91
C SER A 232 -6.08 2.80 3.26
N ASN A 233 -6.51 1.55 3.26
CA ASN A 233 -5.81 0.47 2.59
C ASN A 233 -5.78 0.66 1.07
N PHE A 234 -6.91 0.97 0.47
CA PHE A 234 -6.99 1.23 -0.96
C PHE A 234 -6.35 2.55 -1.37
N TRP A 235 -6.07 3.43 -0.40
CA TRP A 235 -5.35 4.67 -0.66
C TRP A 235 -4.01 4.40 -1.34
N ALA A 236 -3.14 3.56 -0.76
CA ALA A 236 -1.83 3.26 -1.33
C ALA A 236 -1.93 2.47 -2.64
N SER A 237 -2.77 1.44 -2.66
CA SER A 237 -2.95 0.58 -3.83
C SER A 237 -3.44 1.33 -5.06
N THR A 238 -4.40 2.23 -4.88
CA THR A 238 -4.93 3.03 -5.99
C THR A 238 -3.95 4.11 -6.41
N LEU A 239 -3.35 4.79 -5.45
CA LEU A 239 -2.47 5.93 -5.69
C LEU A 239 -1.19 5.52 -6.42
N GLN A 240 -0.59 4.38 -6.10
CA GLN A 240 0.64 3.92 -6.76
C GLN A 240 0.48 3.77 -8.27
N TYR A 241 -0.65 3.21 -8.75
CA TYR A 241 -0.89 3.05 -10.19
C TYR A 241 -1.08 4.40 -10.88
N ARG A 242 -1.81 5.32 -10.23
CA ARG A 242 -1.90 6.71 -10.72
C ARG A 242 -0.53 7.35 -10.81
N ILE A 243 0.30 7.24 -9.80
CA ILE A 243 1.65 7.80 -9.77
C ILE A 243 2.51 7.22 -10.90
N PHE A 244 2.48 5.91 -11.17
CA PHE A 244 3.22 5.32 -12.28
C PHE A 244 2.90 5.99 -13.61
N PHE A 245 1.63 6.23 -13.89
CA PHE A 245 1.22 6.88 -15.12
C PHE A 245 1.51 8.39 -15.11
N LEU A 246 1.15 9.10 -14.05
CA LEU A 246 1.27 10.56 -13.98
C LEU A 246 2.73 11.02 -13.98
N ASP A 247 3.64 10.30 -13.29
CA ASP A 247 5.07 10.62 -13.29
C ASP A 247 5.68 10.38 -14.67
N ALA A 248 5.35 9.25 -15.33
CA ALA A 248 5.77 8.96 -16.69
C ALA A 248 5.20 9.96 -17.71
N LEU A 249 3.92 10.32 -17.60
CA LEU A 249 3.27 11.31 -18.46
C LEU A 249 3.99 12.65 -18.45
N ARG A 250 4.22 13.17 -17.25
CA ARG A 250 4.92 14.44 -17.05
C ARG A 250 6.31 14.40 -17.66
N ARG A 251 7.04 13.32 -17.42
CA ARG A 251 8.40 13.15 -17.92
C ARG A 251 8.46 13.04 -19.45
N VAL A 252 7.63 12.21 -20.04
CA VAL A 252 7.67 11.94 -21.48
C VAL A 252 7.09 13.09 -22.30
N THR A 253 6.00 13.67 -21.86
CA THR A 253 5.25 14.66 -22.64
C THR A 253 5.42 16.11 -22.18
N GLY A 254 5.81 16.32 -20.93
CA GLY A 254 5.83 17.62 -20.26
C GLY A 254 4.47 18.01 -19.65
N ARG A 255 3.40 17.23 -19.88
CA ARG A 255 2.09 17.52 -19.29
C ARG A 255 2.05 17.09 -17.83
N ASP A 256 1.81 18.04 -16.94
CA ASP A 256 1.84 17.82 -15.49
C ASP A 256 0.44 17.86 -14.88
N LEU A 257 -0.17 16.68 -14.75
CA LEU A 257 -1.48 16.54 -14.11
C LEU A 257 -1.43 16.77 -12.59
N PHE A 258 -0.26 16.70 -11.94
CA PHE A 258 -0.15 17.12 -10.53
C PHE A 258 -0.34 18.62 -10.38
N ALA A 259 0.14 19.42 -11.35
CA ALA A 259 -0.07 20.85 -11.39
C ALA A 259 -1.48 21.23 -11.84
N GLU A 260 -2.08 20.46 -12.76
CA GLU A 260 -3.47 20.67 -13.21
C GLU A 260 -4.49 20.33 -12.11
N PHE A 261 -4.15 19.42 -11.20
CA PHE A 261 -4.97 18.98 -10.07
C PHE A 261 -4.24 19.17 -8.74
N PRO A 262 -3.93 20.42 -8.33
CA PRO A 262 -3.12 20.71 -7.15
C PRO A 262 -3.78 20.26 -5.83
N ASP A 263 -5.09 20.20 -5.81
CA ASP A 263 -5.90 19.62 -4.78
C ASP A 263 -6.92 18.67 -5.45
N PRO A 264 -6.90 17.40 -5.22
CA PRO A 264 -6.37 16.69 -4.06
C PRO A 264 -4.94 16.15 -4.18
N LEU A 265 -4.31 16.15 -5.37
CA LEU A 265 -3.07 15.37 -5.55
C LEU A 265 -1.91 15.86 -4.67
N PRO A 266 -1.27 17.04 -4.91
CA PRO A 266 -0.19 17.46 -4.03
C PRO A 266 -0.67 17.96 -2.66
N GLY A 267 -1.91 18.44 -2.54
CA GLY A 267 -2.40 19.05 -1.30
C GLY A 267 -2.71 18.02 -0.20
N ARG A 268 -3.54 17.02 -0.52
CA ARG A 268 -4.06 16.02 0.44
C ARG A 268 -3.45 14.63 0.30
N MET A 269 -2.77 14.38 -0.79
CA MET A 269 -2.08 13.12 -1.03
C MET A 269 -1.09 12.83 0.11
N GLY A 270 -1.24 11.72 0.76
CA GLY A 270 -0.37 11.30 1.88
C GLY A 270 -0.95 11.50 3.28
N LEU A 271 -2.04 12.25 3.47
CA LEU A 271 -2.60 12.47 4.81
C LEU A 271 -2.99 11.17 5.52
N ALA A 272 -3.56 10.20 4.79
CA ALA A 272 -3.91 8.89 5.37
C ALA A 272 -2.68 8.16 5.93
N ALA A 273 -1.53 8.25 5.24
CA ALA A 273 -0.29 7.66 5.73
C ALA A 273 0.26 8.39 6.96
N VAL A 274 0.24 9.71 6.95
CA VAL A 274 0.66 10.50 8.14
C VAL A 274 -0.19 10.15 9.34
N ALA A 275 -1.49 9.94 9.13
CA ALA A 275 -2.41 9.54 10.19
C ALA A 275 -2.13 8.12 10.72
N GLY A 276 -2.04 7.12 9.84
CA GLY A 276 -2.17 5.72 10.22
C GLY A 276 -0.93 4.84 10.05
N LYS A 277 0.16 5.30 9.40
CA LYS A 277 1.33 4.45 9.20
C LYS A 277 2.04 4.11 10.51
N LEU A 278 2.34 2.83 10.70
CA LEU A 278 3.12 2.31 11.81
C LEU A 278 4.56 2.02 11.38
N PRO A 279 5.52 2.11 12.30
CA PRO A 279 6.92 1.85 11.98
C PRO A 279 7.17 0.38 11.66
N ARG A 280 6.48 -0.50 12.34
CA ARG A 280 6.57 -1.94 12.17
C ARG A 280 5.21 -2.57 12.41
N ASP A 281 4.78 -3.39 11.47
CA ASP A 281 3.67 -4.30 11.66
C ASP A 281 4.20 -5.73 11.67
N VAL A 282 4.12 -6.37 12.81
CA VAL A 282 4.66 -7.72 13.01
C VAL A 282 3.62 -8.81 12.76
N LEU A 283 2.37 -8.43 12.48
CA LEU A 283 1.26 -9.35 12.64
C LEU A 283 0.97 -10.18 11.41
N TYR A 284 0.92 -9.56 10.26
CA TYR A 284 0.38 -10.23 9.10
C TYR A 284 1.38 -10.71 8.13
N ASN A 285 2.17 -9.82 7.75
CA ASN A 285 3.31 -10.04 6.91
C ASN A 285 4.25 -8.87 7.17
N GLU A 286 5.46 -9.00 6.74
CA GLU A 286 6.50 -8.00 6.95
C GLU A 286 6.19 -6.64 6.30
N PHE A 287 5.04 -6.50 5.62
CA PHE A 287 4.70 -5.35 4.79
C PHE A 287 3.70 -4.38 5.41
N HIS A 288 2.85 -4.84 6.33
CA HIS A 288 1.81 -3.97 6.87
C HIS A 288 2.33 -3.12 8.00
N ARG A 289 2.55 -1.87 7.67
CA ARG A 289 3.05 -0.85 8.58
C ARG A 289 2.03 0.26 8.79
N THR A 290 0.77 -0.13 8.79
CA THR A 290 -0.36 0.78 8.94
C THR A 290 -1.31 0.29 9.99
N VAL A 291 -2.10 1.19 10.55
CA VAL A 291 -3.22 0.81 11.39
C VAL A 291 -4.31 0.25 10.50
N LEU A 292 -4.50 -1.06 10.55
CA LEU A 292 -5.49 -1.74 9.74
C LEU A 292 -6.76 -1.92 10.54
N PHE A 293 -7.87 -1.45 10.01
CA PHE A 293 -9.18 -1.61 10.59
C PHE A 293 -10.05 -2.63 9.88
N ALA A 294 -9.73 -2.94 8.62
CA ALA A 294 -10.45 -3.95 7.87
C ALA A 294 -9.54 -5.16 7.73
N PRO A 295 -9.96 -6.36 8.16
CA PRO A 295 -9.24 -7.58 7.87
C PRO A 295 -9.19 -7.90 6.38
N ASP A 296 -10.02 -7.22 5.57
CA ASP A 296 -10.34 -7.65 4.22
C ASP A 296 -9.32 -7.24 3.18
N TYR A 297 -8.62 -6.13 3.37
CA TYR A 297 -7.86 -5.52 2.29
C TYR A 297 -6.45 -5.09 2.67
N GLY A 298 -6.06 -5.27 3.92
CA GLY A 298 -4.84 -4.69 4.46
C GLY A 298 -3.54 -5.33 4.03
N GLN A 299 -3.56 -6.26 3.12
CA GLN A 299 -2.45 -7.21 3.04
C GLN A 299 -1.55 -7.04 1.85
N ILE A 300 -1.96 -6.21 0.89
CA ILE A 300 -1.27 -6.13 -0.39
C ILE A 300 -0.69 -4.74 -0.68
N ASP A 301 -0.85 -3.79 0.22
CA ASP A 301 -0.48 -2.41 -0.06
C ASP A 301 0.87 -2.04 0.56
N TYR A 302 1.74 -1.58 -0.29
CA TYR A 302 3.08 -1.18 0.08
C TYR A 302 3.25 0.33 -0.01
N TRP A 303 3.21 1.00 1.13
CA TRP A 303 3.10 2.46 1.20
C TRP A 303 4.44 3.19 1.07
N SER A 304 5.53 2.57 1.48
CA SER A 304 6.81 3.29 1.61
C SER A 304 7.35 3.88 0.32
N PRO A 305 7.34 3.21 -0.83
CA PRO A 305 7.76 3.84 -2.09
C PRO A 305 6.84 4.97 -2.53
N VAL A 306 5.52 4.84 -2.27
CA VAL A 306 4.55 5.91 -2.55
C VAL A 306 4.85 7.14 -1.71
N LEU A 307 5.24 6.96 -0.45
CA LEU A 307 5.64 8.07 0.42
C LEU A 307 6.93 8.75 -0.04
N LEU A 308 7.91 8.01 -0.58
CA LEU A 308 9.09 8.62 -1.20
C LEU A 308 8.73 9.51 -2.38
N PHE A 309 7.78 9.05 -3.22
CA PHE A 309 7.27 9.88 -4.30
C PHE A 309 6.62 11.16 -3.77
N ILE A 310 5.72 11.05 -2.78
CA ILE A 310 5.02 12.19 -2.19
C ILE A 310 6.02 13.16 -1.53
N ALA A 311 7.04 12.64 -0.83
CA ALA A 311 8.10 13.43 -0.22
C ALA A 311 8.83 14.29 -1.27
N ARG A 312 9.18 13.66 -2.40
CA ARG A 312 9.83 14.35 -3.53
C ARG A 312 8.96 15.46 -4.11
N GLU A 313 7.67 15.18 -4.34
CA GLU A 313 6.74 16.13 -4.96
C GLU A 313 6.39 17.31 -4.04
N GLN A 314 6.11 17.03 -2.78
CA GLN A 314 5.70 18.06 -1.82
C GLN A 314 6.88 18.72 -1.09
N LYS A 315 8.11 18.19 -1.23
CA LYS A 315 9.31 18.61 -0.48
C LYS A 315 9.05 18.61 1.04
N ARG A 316 8.30 17.63 1.52
CA ARG A 316 7.95 17.51 2.94
C ARG A 316 8.67 16.36 3.62
N PRO A 317 9.50 16.66 4.61
CA PRO A 317 10.30 15.70 5.38
C PRO A 317 9.53 14.55 5.99
N ILE A 318 8.32 14.80 6.53
CA ILE A 318 7.52 13.78 7.21
C ILE A 318 7.27 12.54 6.33
N PHE A 319 7.03 12.71 5.05
CA PHE A 319 6.75 11.56 4.18
C PHE A 319 8.00 10.73 3.95
N GLN A 320 9.17 11.36 3.80
CA GLN A 320 10.44 10.64 3.72
C GLN A 320 10.76 9.92 5.02
N HIS A 321 10.59 10.60 6.17
CA HIS A 321 10.74 10.01 7.50
C HIS A 321 9.89 8.74 7.67
N LEU A 322 8.60 8.82 7.35
CA LEU A 322 7.70 7.67 7.42
C LEU A 322 8.07 6.54 6.44
N ALA A 323 8.57 6.88 5.26
CA ALA A 323 9.04 5.88 4.30
C ALA A 323 10.28 5.15 4.81
N LEU A 324 11.20 5.87 5.43
CA LEU A 324 12.48 5.33 5.93
C LEU A 324 12.34 4.46 7.18
N TRP A 325 11.18 4.40 7.81
CA TRP A 325 10.89 3.35 8.79
C TRP A 325 10.95 1.95 8.19
N ASP A 326 10.88 1.86 6.87
CA ASP A 326 10.92 0.60 6.15
C ASP A 326 12.32 0.27 5.66
N GLU A 327 13.01 -0.58 6.41
CA GLU A 327 14.35 -1.07 6.06
C GLU A 327 14.36 -1.95 4.79
N SER A 328 13.19 -2.40 4.34
CA SER A 328 13.06 -3.25 3.15
C SER A 328 12.88 -2.45 1.85
N LEU A 329 12.93 -1.10 1.89
CA LEU A 329 12.90 -0.28 0.69
C LEU A 329 13.93 -0.79 -0.34
N GLY A 330 13.48 -1.01 -1.55
CA GLY A 330 14.30 -1.59 -2.62
C GLY A 330 14.11 -3.08 -2.81
N LYS A 331 13.67 -3.83 -1.79
CA LYS A 331 13.43 -5.28 -1.93
C LYS A 331 12.15 -5.56 -2.72
N LEU A 332 12.15 -6.69 -3.40
CA LEU A 332 10.91 -7.36 -3.77
C LEU A 332 10.14 -7.68 -2.51
N GLN A 333 8.91 -7.24 -2.45
CA GLN A 333 8.05 -7.51 -1.32
C GLN A 333 7.39 -8.87 -1.52
N ARG A 334 7.50 -9.73 -0.51
CA ARG A 334 6.89 -11.05 -0.45
C ARG A 334 5.79 -11.02 0.57
N THR A 335 4.60 -11.43 0.20
CA THR A 335 3.52 -11.58 1.15
C THR A 335 3.34 -13.06 1.48
N ARG A 336 2.89 -13.34 2.69
CA ARG A 336 2.39 -14.68 3.05
C ARG A 336 0.97 -14.91 2.56
N PHE A 337 0.48 -14.06 1.70
CA PHE A 337 -0.83 -14.24 1.12
C PHE A 337 -0.75 -15.44 0.18
N ILE A 338 -1.18 -16.56 0.69
CA ILE A 338 -1.19 -17.82 -0.02
C ILE A 338 -2.64 -18.06 -0.42
N THR A 339 -2.89 -18.14 -1.72
CA THR A 339 -4.20 -18.62 -2.16
C THR A 339 -4.38 -20.07 -1.70
N PRO A 340 -5.61 -20.54 -1.44
CA PRO A 340 -5.86 -21.91 -0.99
C PRO A 340 -5.22 -22.98 -1.86
N HIS A 341 -4.96 -22.64 -3.10
CA HIS A 341 -4.52 -23.57 -4.16
C HIS A 341 -3.07 -23.41 -4.57
N LYS A 342 -2.46 -22.28 -4.23
CA LYS A 342 -1.05 -22.03 -4.49
C LYS A 342 -0.33 -21.61 -3.23
N LYS A 343 0.67 -22.38 -2.87
CA LYS A 343 1.61 -22.09 -1.79
C LYS A 343 2.66 -21.04 -2.19
N GLU A 344 2.36 -20.20 -3.17
CA GLU A 344 3.29 -19.22 -3.71
C GLU A 344 3.06 -17.86 -3.07
N GLU A 345 4.13 -17.24 -2.64
CA GLU A 345 4.13 -15.89 -2.11
C GLU A 345 3.79 -14.89 -3.21
N LEU A 346 2.98 -13.89 -2.89
CA LEU A 346 2.79 -12.74 -3.77
C LEU A 346 4.03 -11.88 -3.79
N LEU A 347 4.41 -11.44 -4.97
CA LEU A 347 5.51 -10.52 -5.17
C LEU A 347 5.02 -9.15 -5.63
N PHE A 348 5.64 -8.11 -5.09
CA PHE A 348 5.45 -6.73 -5.52
C PHE A 348 6.81 -6.09 -5.81
N SER A 349 6.96 -5.53 -7.00
CA SER A 349 8.18 -4.83 -7.39
C SER A 349 8.01 -3.32 -7.29
N PHE A 350 8.45 -2.76 -6.17
CA PHE A 350 8.58 -1.31 -6.02
C PHE A 350 10.01 -0.88 -5.77
N GLY A 351 10.96 -1.81 -5.79
CA GLY A 351 12.34 -1.55 -5.45
C GLY A 351 13.01 -0.53 -6.38
N GLY A 352 12.82 -0.69 -7.68
CA GLY A 352 13.33 0.25 -8.67
C GLY A 352 12.68 1.62 -8.55
N TYR A 353 11.38 1.67 -8.33
CA TYR A 353 10.65 2.93 -8.10
C TYR A 353 11.11 3.62 -6.82
N ALA A 354 11.26 2.89 -5.71
CA ALA A 354 11.78 3.45 -4.47
C ALA A 354 13.15 4.10 -4.67
N TYR A 355 14.02 3.47 -5.46
CA TYR A 355 15.34 4.00 -5.78
C TYR A 355 15.28 5.31 -6.58
N VAL A 356 14.43 5.36 -7.60
CA VAL A 356 14.29 6.53 -8.48
C VAL A 356 13.52 7.67 -7.81
N TRP A 357 12.56 7.35 -6.93
CA TRP A 357 11.75 8.36 -6.25
C TRP A 357 12.39 8.94 -4.99
N TYR A 358 13.36 8.26 -4.40
CA TYR A 358 14.10 8.82 -3.27
C TYR A 358 14.79 10.13 -3.66
N ASP A 359 14.56 11.18 -2.87
CA ASP A 359 15.16 12.49 -3.08
C ASP A 359 16.06 12.88 -1.91
N PRO A 360 17.40 12.87 -2.12
CA PRO A 360 18.34 13.19 -1.05
C PRO A 360 18.27 14.67 -0.59
N SER A 361 17.58 15.53 -1.34
CA SER A 361 17.36 16.93 -0.94
C SER A 361 16.25 17.09 0.10
N VAL A 362 15.41 16.08 0.28
CA VAL A 362 14.39 16.04 1.32
C VAL A 362 15.00 15.41 2.58
N PRO A 363 15.07 16.11 3.72
CA PRO A 363 15.65 15.53 4.92
C PRO A 363 14.77 14.43 5.54
N ASP A 364 15.41 13.54 6.29
CA ASP A 364 14.72 12.63 7.21
C ASP A 364 14.42 13.39 8.51
N ALA A 365 13.25 13.99 8.61
CA ALA A 365 12.90 14.83 9.74
C ALA A 365 11.37 14.89 9.96
N ILE A 366 10.98 15.32 11.16
CA ILE A 366 9.59 15.55 11.54
C ILE A 366 9.38 17.07 11.65
N GLU A 367 8.52 17.62 10.81
CA GLU A 367 8.18 19.04 10.89
C GLU A 367 7.28 19.31 12.10
N ALA A 368 7.54 20.37 12.84
CA ALA A 368 6.77 20.75 14.03
C ALA A 368 5.27 21.02 13.72
N SER A 369 4.97 21.39 12.48
CA SER A 369 3.60 21.68 12.02
C SER A 369 2.78 20.45 11.64
N VAL A 370 3.37 19.23 11.65
CA VAL A 370 2.64 18.01 11.26
C VAL A 370 1.56 17.71 12.30
N PRO A 371 0.28 17.61 11.89
CA PRO A 371 -0.79 17.26 12.80
C PRO A 371 -0.58 15.88 13.42
N ARG A 372 -0.99 15.71 14.67
CA ARG A 372 -0.92 14.44 15.40
C ARG A 372 -2.32 13.88 15.72
N ALA A 373 -3.34 14.45 15.10
CA ALA A 373 -4.70 13.98 15.20
C ALA A 373 -5.40 14.21 13.86
N PHE A 374 -6.13 13.21 13.38
CA PHE A 374 -6.78 13.21 12.08
C PHE A 374 -8.18 12.64 12.17
N GLN A 375 -9.08 13.22 11.42
CA GLN A 375 -10.43 12.71 11.22
C GLN A 375 -10.71 12.65 9.72
N PHE A 376 -11.22 11.52 9.28
CA PHE A 376 -11.74 11.27 7.93
C PHE A 376 -13.24 10.98 8.07
N PRO A 377 -14.08 12.03 8.03
CA PRO A 377 -15.46 11.96 8.48
C PRO A 377 -16.43 11.41 7.44
N GLU A 378 -15.99 11.17 6.22
CA GLU A 378 -16.85 10.68 5.16
C GLU A 378 -17.55 9.38 5.58
N PRO A 379 -18.85 9.20 5.29
CA PRO A 379 -19.63 8.05 5.79
C PRO A 379 -19.05 6.69 5.41
N GLU A 380 -18.42 6.60 4.24
CA GLU A 380 -17.81 5.38 3.73
C GLU A 380 -16.53 5.03 4.52
N VAL A 381 -15.84 6.05 5.03
CA VAL A 381 -14.54 5.95 5.70
C VAL A 381 -14.72 5.87 7.21
N CYS A 382 -15.27 6.90 7.83
CA CYS A 382 -15.48 7.02 9.28
C CYS A 382 -14.26 6.66 10.12
N GLU A 383 -13.10 7.22 9.75
CA GLU A 383 -11.83 6.96 10.43
C GLU A 383 -11.39 8.16 11.26
N ALA A 384 -10.74 7.90 12.40
CA ALA A 384 -10.06 8.91 13.20
C ALA A 384 -8.77 8.34 13.80
N TYR A 385 -7.75 9.17 13.89
CA TYR A 385 -6.43 8.76 14.38
C TYR A 385 -5.89 9.77 15.39
N LEU A 386 -5.27 9.24 16.45
CA LEU A 386 -4.50 10.03 17.41
C LEU A 386 -3.09 9.46 17.48
N ARG A 387 -2.09 10.34 17.44
CA ARG A 387 -0.68 9.98 17.60
C ARG A 387 -0.05 10.75 18.74
N ASP A 388 0.80 10.07 19.51
CA ASP A 388 1.61 10.74 20.53
C ASP A 388 2.73 11.57 19.87
N SER A 389 3.42 10.94 18.94
CA SER A 389 4.49 11.54 18.15
C SER A 389 4.59 10.89 16.76
N TYR A 390 5.72 11.07 16.09
CA TYR A 390 6.10 10.35 14.87
C TYR A 390 7.37 9.52 15.09
N CYS A 391 7.57 9.03 16.28
CA CYS A 391 8.69 8.17 16.61
C CYS A 391 8.27 6.70 16.50
N ALA A 392 9.21 5.85 16.10
CA ALA A 392 8.98 4.41 16.14
C ALA A 392 8.65 3.97 17.58
N GLY A 393 7.51 3.35 17.79
CA GLY A 393 7.07 2.92 19.11
C GLY A 393 6.20 3.93 19.87
N ASP A 394 5.81 5.06 19.27
CA ASP A 394 4.84 5.96 19.87
C ASP A 394 3.45 5.31 20.08
N ILE A 395 2.58 5.97 20.83
CA ILE A 395 1.19 5.56 20.91
C ILE A 395 0.46 6.06 19.66
N VAL A 396 -0.12 5.14 18.92
CA VAL A 396 -1.02 5.42 17.80
C VAL A 396 -2.36 4.75 18.07
N VAL A 397 -3.40 5.54 17.98
CA VAL A 397 -4.77 5.05 18.07
C VAL A 397 -5.44 5.28 16.73
N GLY A 398 -6.07 4.26 16.21
CA GLY A 398 -6.95 4.38 15.08
C GLY A 398 -8.33 3.87 15.43
N MET A 399 -9.36 4.57 14.96
CA MET A 399 -10.76 4.20 15.13
C MET A 399 -11.44 4.21 13.76
N LYS A 400 -12.15 3.12 13.46
CA LYS A 400 -12.98 3.00 12.27
C LYS A 400 -14.29 2.31 12.61
N LYS A 401 -15.40 2.92 12.22
CA LYS A 401 -16.73 2.33 12.41
C LYS A 401 -16.96 1.82 13.85
N GLY A 402 -16.44 2.52 14.85
CA GLY A 402 -16.53 2.14 16.26
C GLY A 402 -15.53 1.07 16.70
N GLY A 403 -14.81 0.42 15.81
CA GLY A 403 -13.70 -0.47 16.12
C GLY A 403 -12.44 0.32 16.45
N LEU A 404 -11.60 -0.22 17.32
CA LEU A 404 -10.42 0.44 17.86
C LEU A 404 -9.18 -0.43 17.69
N ILE A 405 -8.09 0.20 17.29
CA ILE A 405 -6.74 -0.36 17.37
C ILE A 405 -5.86 0.60 18.16
N VAL A 406 -5.12 0.07 19.11
CA VAL A 406 -4.08 0.80 19.84
C VAL A 406 -2.74 0.12 19.62
N HIS A 407 -1.79 0.90 19.17
CA HIS A 407 -0.40 0.51 19.02
C HIS A 407 0.47 1.32 19.99
N ALA A 408 1.42 0.68 20.64
CA ALA A 408 2.40 1.34 21.50
C ALA A 408 3.66 0.50 21.67
N GLY A 409 4.81 1.13 21.79
CA GLY A 409 6.09 0.45 22.00
C GLY A 409 6.50 -0.46 20.85
N GLY A 410 6.00 -0.24 19.64
CA GLY A 410 6.26 -1.09 18.48
C GLY A 410 5.30 -2.28 18.32
N GLU A 411 4.29 -2.42 19.20
CA GLU A 411 3.37 -3.56 19.20
C GLU A 411 1.90 -3.11 19.15
N ARG A 412 1.02 -3.95 18.61
CA ARG A 412 -0.43 -3.80 18.76
C ARG A 412 -0.83 -4.29 20.14
N ILE A 413 -1.27 -3.40 20.99
CA ILE A 413 -1.56 -3.71 22.38
C ILE A 413 -3.03 -3.90 22.67
N LEU A 414 -3.91 -3.46 21.76
CA LEU A 414 -5.35 -3.63 21.87
C LEU A 414 -5.97 -3.54 20.49
N VAL A 415 -6.64 -4.61 20.07
CA VAL A 415 -7.36 -4.65 18.79
C VAL A 415 -8.76 -5.22 19.02
N ASP A 416 -9.77 -4.44 18.66
CA ASP A 416 -11.15 -4.88 18.73
C ASP A 416 -11.41 -6.06 17.78
N GLN A 417 -12.15 -7.06 18.27
CA GLN A 417 -12.63 -8.18 17.47
C GLN A 417 -13.97 -7.89 16.79
N LEU A 418 -14.35 -6.61 16.70
CA LEU A 418 -15.61 -6.22 16.11
C LEU A 418 -15.58 -6.45 14.61
N PRO A 419 -16.61 -7.07 14.01
CA PRO A 419 -16.71 -7.15 12.56
C PRO A 419 -16.81 -5.73 12.00
N VAL A 420 -15.80 -5.33 11.24
CA VAL A 420 -15.69 -4.00 10.67
C VAL A 420 -16.61 -3.84 9.46
N ASP A 421 -17.02 -4.94 8.85
CA ASP A 421 -17.81 -5.00 7.61
C ASP A 421 -19.28 -5.32 7.80
N ASP A 422 -19.85 -4.97 8.93
CA ASP A 422 -21.31 -5.06 9.05
C ASP A 422 -21.96 -3.93 8.23
N THR A 423 -22.14 -4.19 6.94
CA THR A 423 -22.84 -3.30 6.01
C THR A 423 -24.30 -3.08 6.39
N ALA A 424 -24.86 -3.94 7.25
CA ALA A 424 -26.21 -3.80 7.75
C ALA A 424 -26.35 -2.74 8.85
N HIS A 425 -25.24 -2.32 9.45
CA HIS A 425 -25.24 -1.32 10.50
C HIS A 425 -24.33 -0.16 10.10
N PRO A 426 -24.91 1.02 9.78
CA PRO A 426 -24.10 2.18 9.46
C PRO A 426 -23.13 2.47 10.63
N ALA A 427 -21.90 2.76 10.27
CA ALA A 427 -20.87 3.09 11.24
C ALA A 427 -21.33 4.25 12.13
N PRO A 428 -21.15 4.14 13.45
CA PRO A 428 -21.41 5.28 14.32
C PRO A 428 -20.43 6.40 13.95
N PRO A 429 -20.94 7.61 13.69
CA PRO A 429 -20.07 8.74 13.42
C PRO A 429 -19.21 9.07 14.64
N VAL A 430 -18.08 9.68 14.42
CA VAL A 430 -17.33 10.34 15.46
C VAL A 430 -18.08 11.62 15.81
N ASP A 431 -18.73 11.67 16.99
CA ASP A 431 -19.57 12.81 17.41
C ASP A 431 -18.71 14.00 17.87
N GLN A 432 -17.53 13.70 18.40
CA GLN A 432 -16.65 14.71 18.94
C GLN A 432 -15.20 14.35 18.63
N PHE A 433 -14.53 15.28 18.00
CA PHE A 433 -13.10 15.24 17.75
C PHE A 433 -12.49 16.56 18.23
N LEU A 434 -11.70 16.49 19.30
CA LEU A 434 -11.12 17.67 19.94
C LEU A 434 -9.61 17.52 20.04
N VAL A 435 -8.92 18.60 19.79
CA VAL A 435 -7.48 18.74 20.05
C VAL A 435 -7.30 20.07 20.79
N THR A 436 -6.58 20.07 21.90
CA THR A 436 -6.25 21.30 22.62
C THR A 436 -5.24 22.14 21.85
N ASP A 437 -5.25 23.47 22.03
CA ASP A 437 -4.42 24.41 21.28
C ASP A 437 -2.91 24.12 21.43
N ASP A 438 -2.51 23.63 22.62
CA ASP A 438 -1.14 23.20 22.89
C ASP A 438 -0.80 21.83 22.27
N GLY A 439 -1.79 21.15 21.70
CA GLY A 439 -1.65 19.80 21.14
C GLY A 439 -1.34 18.70 22.18
N CYS A 440 -1.39 19.03 23.49
CA CYS A 440 -1.07 18.07 24.55
C CYS A 440 -2.17 17.05 24.80
N ARG A 441 -3.40 17.35 24.38
CA ARG A 441 -4.57 16.49 24.57
C ARG A 441 -5.35 16.35 23.28
N ALA A 442 -5.73 15.12 22.95
CA ALA A 442 -6.64 14.84 21.84
C ALA A 442 -7.70 13.83 22.28
N LEU A 443 -8.92 14.00 21.79
CA LEU A 443 -10.09 13.23 22.18
C LEU A 443 -10.90 12.83 20.97
N ILE A 444 -11.28 11.55 20.92
CA ILE A 444 -12.31 11.00 20.05
C ILE A 444 -13.45 10.50 20.91
N ARG A 445 -14.67 10.90 20.57
CA ARG A 445 -15.89 10.34 21.14
C ARG A 445 -16.79 9.86 20.02
N CYS A 446 -17.38 8.71 20.20
CA CYS A 446 -18.43 8.19 19.34
C CYS A 446 -19.47 7.41 20.14
N VAL A 447 -20.68 7.31 19.60
CA VAL A 447 -21.67 6.34 20.11
C VAL A 447 -21.26 4.97 19.57
N GLY A 448 -21.06 4.01 20.46
CA GLY A 448 -20.66 2.68 20.09
C GLY A 448 -21.76 1.89 19.36
N PRO A 449 -21.42 0.76 18.74
CA PRO A 449 -22.38 -0.08 18.05
C PRO A 449 -23.35 -0.72 19.05
N LYS A 450 -24.56 -0.21 19.09
CA LYS A 450 -25.63 -0.67 20.01
C LYS A 450 -25.93 -2.16 19.89
N ALA A 451 -25.84 -2.71 18.68
CA ALA A 451 -26.00 -4.15 18.43
C ALA A 451 -25.00 -5.00 19.23
N GLN A 452 -23.86 -4.45 19.59
CA GLN A 452 -22.80 -5.11 20.37
C GLN A 452 -22.86 -4.75 21.87
N GLY A 453 -23.88 -3.98 22.28
CA GLY A 453 -24.05 -3.58 23.66
C GLY A 453 -23.06 -2.50 24.12
N ILE A 454 -22.52 -1.74 23.18
CA ILE A 454 -21.63 -0.60 23.46
C ILE A 454 -22.45 0.69 23.36
N GLY A 455 -22.44 1.49 24.43
CA GLY A 455 -22.99 2.83 24.47
C GLY A 455 -22.00 3.88 23.98
N GLU A 456 -21.67 4.85 24.82
CA GLU A 456 -20.62 5.83 24.49
C GLU A 456 -19.24 5.20 24.56
N GLN A 457 -18.39 5.55 23.57
CA GLN A 457 -16.97 5.24 23.58
C GLN A 457 -16.18 6.54 23.50
N ARG A 458 -15.21 6.67 24.40
CA ARG A 458 -14.33 7.83 24.47
C ARG A 458 -12.88 7.39 24.55
N VAL A 459 -12.05 7.95 23.67
CA VAL A 459 -10.61 7.72 23.62
C VAL A 459 -9.91 9.05 23.80
N GLU A 460 -9.07 9.16 24.79
CA GLU A 460 -8.34 10.37 25.13
C GLU A 460 -6.85 10.07 25.17
N LEU A 461 -6.08 10.75 24.32
CA LEU A 461 -4.63 10.73 24.34
C LEU A 461 -4.11 12.00 25.01
N ARG A 462 -3.36 11.81 26.09
CA ARG A 462 -2.60 12.88 26.77
C ARG A 462 -1.12 12.65 26.53
N ARG A 463 -0.50 13.61 25.89
CA ARG A 463 0.92 13.54 25.56
C ARG A 463 1.79 14.03 26.72
N PRO A 464 2.94 13.42 26.99
CA PRO A 464 3.45 12.23 26.31
C PRO A 464 2.91 10.91 26.92
N GLY A 465 2.71 9.92 26.06
CA GLY A 465 2.65 8.50 26.42
C GLY A 465 1.49 8.03 27.28
N ARG A 466 0.34 8.73 27.33
CA ARG A 466 -0.82 8.30 28.12
C ARG A 466 -2.10 8.29 27.31
N LEU A 467 -2.71 7.11 27.23
CA LEU A 467 -4.01 6.90 26.60
C LEU A 467 -5.04 6.43 27.63
N THR A 468 -6.27 6.92 27.53
CA THR A 468 -7.42 6.40 28.26
C THR A 468 -8.51 6.02 27.27
N LEU A 469 -9.01 4.80 27.37
CA LEU A 469 -10.20 4.31 26.70
C LEU A 469 -11.31 4.13 27.74
N ARG A 470 -12.47 4.74 27.52
CA ARG A 470 -13.69 4.53 28.32
C ARG A 470 -14.80 4.05 27.40
N ARG A 471 -15.46 2.96 27.78
CA ARG A 471 -16.64 2.40 27.10
C ARG A 471 -17.79 2.22 28.08
N GLU A 472 -18.98 2.62 27.67
CA GLU A 472 -20.22 2.24 28.34
C GLU A 472 -20.67 0.90 27.77
N THR A 473 -20.69 -0.12 28.61
CA THR A 473 -21.07 -1.49 28.23
C THR A 473 -21.43 -2.30 29.48
N THR A 474 -22.39 -3.18 29.33
CA THR A 474 -22.75 -4.18 30.35
C THR A 474 -22.22 -5.58 30.04
N ARG A 475 -21.56 -5.73 28.89
CA ARG A 475 -21.02 -7.02 28.42
C ARG A 475 -19.52 -7.07 28.63
N GLU A 476 -19.00 -8.28 28.80
CA GLU A 476 -17.57 -8.53 28.68
C GLU A 476 -17.06 -8.14 27.30
N MET A 477 -15.90 -7.52 27.27
CA MET A 477 -15.21 -7.13 26.05
C MET A 477 -13.93 -7.93 25.90
N SER A 478 -13.63 -8.31 24.69
CA SER A 478 -12.41 -9.05 24.36
C SER A 478 -11.62 -8.33 23.28
N TRP A 479 -10.32 -8.28 23.49
CA TRP A 479 -9.35 -7.74 22.53
C TRP A 479 -8.20 -8.71 22.35
N TRP A 480 -7.72 -8.82 21.15
CA TRP A 480 -6.43 -9.47 20.93
C TRP A 480 -5.29 -8.45 20.93
N TYR A 481 -4.10 -8.92 21.23
CA TYR A 481 -2.88 -8.12 21.27
C TYR A 481 -1.69 -8.95 20.75
N ALA A 482 -0.59 -8.26 20.41
CA ALA A 482 0.64 -8.86 19.98
C ALA A 482 1.73 -8.76 21.06
N GLY A 483 2.79 -9.55 20.89
CA GLY A 483 3.94 -9.55 21.78
C GLY A 483 3.74 -10.34 23.09
N ASP A 484 4.80 -10.41 23.86
CA ASP A 484 4.89 -11.24 25.07
C ASP A 484 4.50 -10.44 26.33
N ALA A 485 3.21 -10.07 26.42
CA ALA A 485 2.73 -9.37 27.61
C ALA A 485 2.57 -10.30 28.81
N ILE A 486 3.00 -9.84 29.97
CA ILE A 486 2.84 -10.55 31.25
C ILE A 486 1.66 -9.95 31.98
N ARG A 487 0.72 -10.81 32.42
CA ARG A 487 -0.42 -10.40 33.25
C ARG A 487 0.00 -10.28 34.71
N ASP A 488 -0.36 -9.14 35.30
CA ASP A 488 -0.25 -8.87 36.73
C ASP A 488 -1.59 -8.28 37.22
N GLN A 489 -2.44 -9.11 37.82
CA GLN A 489 -3.80 -8.73 38.24
C GLN A 489 -4.63 -8.11 37.08
N ASN A 490 -4.90 -6.81 37.18
CA ASN A 490 -5.65 -6.01 36.19
C ASN A 490 -4.75 -5.28 35.18
N LYS A 491 -3.52 -5.78 34.99
CA LYS A 491 -2.54 -5.19 34.09
C LYS A 491 -1.97 -6.18 33.12
N LEU A 492 -1.58 -5.68 31.96
CA LEU A 492 -0.69 -6.34 31.01
C LEU A 492 0.55 -5.47 30.83
N ARG A 493 1.74 -6.07 30.90
CA ARG A 493 3.01 -5.37 30.73
C ARG A 493 3.83 -6.04 29.65
N TRP A 494 4.30 -5.23 28.72
CA TRP A 494 5.21 -5.67 27.64
C TRP A 494 6.67 -5.40 28.01
N PRO A 495 7.61 -6.18 27.48
CA PRO A 495 9.05 -5.98 27.75
C PRO A 495 9.57 -4.60 27.30
N ASN A 496 8.88 -3.95 26.37
CA ASN A 496 9.21 -2.61 25.84
C ASN A 496 8.81 -1.45 26.78
N GLY A 497 8.31 -1.73 28.00
CA GLY A 497 7.85 -0.71 28.95
C GLY A 497 6.41 -0.23 28.75
N THR A 498 5.66 -0.83 27.82
CA THR A 498 4.24 -0.54 27.67
C THR A 498 3.44 -1.23 28.80
N GLU A 499 2.53 -0.49 29.42
CA GLU A 499 1.58 -1.01 30.40
C GLU A 499 0.14 -0.69 29.97
N LEU A 500 -0.70 -1.71 29.94
CA LEU A 500 -2.16 -1.59 29.87
C LEU A 500 -2.73 -1.92 31.24
N SER A 501 -3.53 -1.03 31.81
CA SER A 501 -4.18 -1.20 33.12
C SER A 501 -5.69 -1.03 32.97
N VAL A 502 -6.47 -1.97 33.49
CA VAL A 502 -7.92 -1.82 33.64
C VAL A 502 -8.18 -1.04 34.90
N THR A 503 -8.59 0.22 34.76
CA THR A 503 -8.80 1.16 35.90
C THR A 503 -10.24 1.14 36.42
N ARG A 504 -11.21 0.71 35.57
CA ARG A 504 -12.57 0.41 35.98
C ARG A 504 -13.05 -0.84 35.26
N GLY A 505 -13.40 -1.85 36.02
CA GLY A 505 -13.60 -3.23 35.59
C GLY A 505 -12.45 -4.14 36.01
N HIS A 506 -12.43 -5.36 35.51
CA HIS A 506 -11.35 -6.31 35.83
C HIS A 506 -11.10 -7.28 34.69
N ILE A 507 -9.86 -7.74 34.58
CA ILE A 507 -9.46 -8.78 33.62
C ILE A 507 -9.97 -10.12 34.13
N THR A 508 -10.92 -10.71 33.42
CA THR A 508 -11.51 -12.01 33.76
C THR A 508 -10.64 -13.14 33.21
N ARG A 509 -10.15 -13.00 32.00
CA ARG A 509 -9.41 -14.06 31.31
C ARG A 509 -8.30 -13.48 30.41
N VAL A 510 -7.21 -14.22 30.31
CA VAL A 510 -6.21 -14.10 29.24
C VAL A 510 -6.06 -15.47 28.59
N ASP A 511 -6.35 -15.54 27.32
CA ASP A 511 -6.20 -16.77 26.52
C ASP A 511 -5.01 -16.59 25.57
N PRO A 512 -3.91 -17.35 25.74
CA PRO A 512 -2.70 -17.16 24.95
C PRO A 512 -2.86 -17.43 23.46
N ARG A 513 -3.95 -18.10 23.05
CA ARG A 513 -4.26 -18.44 21.66
C ARG A 513 -5.74 -18.18 21.34
N GLY A 514 -6.32 -17.20 22.01
CA GLY A 514 -7.76 -16.92 21.96
C GLY A 514 -8.25 -16.37 20.61
N TYR A 515 -7.36 -15.78 19.84
CA TYR A 515 -7.66 -15.33 18.48
C TYR A 515 -6.76 -16.04 17.49
N ALA A 516 -7.37 -16.70 16.53
CA ALA A 516 -6.66 -17.28 15.39
C ALA A 516 -7.21 -16.63 14.13
N GLU A 517 -6.35 -16.00 13.40
CA GLU A 517 -6.72 -15.49 12.10
C GLU A 517 -6.79 -16.65 11.12
N LYS A 518 -7.99 -17.06 10.84
CA LYS A 518 -8.27 -18.28 10.06
C LYS A 518 -8.58 -17.98 8.60
N LYS A 519 -8.86 -16.73 8.28
CA LYS A 519 -9.39 -16.37 6.97
C LYS A 519 -8.89 -14.98 6.59
N VAL A 520 -8.45 -14.89 5.38
CA VAL A 520 -8.13 -13.63 4.74
C VAL A 520 -9.25 -13.31 3.78
N HIS A 521 -9.90 -12.17 3.93
CA HIS A 521 -10.88 -11.70 2.97
C HIS A 521 -10.18 -10.90 1.87
N TYR A 522 -10.42 -11.28 0.63
CA TYR A 522 -9.98 -10.50 -0.51
C TYR A 522 -11.09 -10.44 -1.57
N GLY A 523 -11.53 -9.25 -1.91
CA GLY A 523 -12.54 -9.04 -2.93
C GLY A 523 -13.85 -9.80 -2.68
N GLY A 524 -14.27 -9.95 -1.41
CA GLY A 524 -15.47 -10.68 -1.02
C GLY A 524 -15.30 -12.21 -0.96
N MET A 525 -14.07 -12.72 -1.14
CA MET A 525 -13.76 -14.15 -0.99
C MET A 525 -12.95 -14.39 0.27
N GLU A 526 -13.25 -15.49 0.96
CA GLU A 526 -12.52 -15.96 2.14
C GLU A 526 -11.45 -16.97 1.72
N PHE A 527 -10.21 -16.72 2.08
CA PHE A 527 -9.10 -17.66 1.92
C PHE A 527 -8.68 -18.19 3.29
N ALA A 528 -8.52 -19.50 3.41
CA ALA A 528 -7.96 -20.10 4.61
C ALA A 528 -6.46 -19.81 4.65
N ASP A 529 -5.97 -19.17 5.73
CA ASP A 529 -4.54 -19.10 5.97
C ASP A 529 -4.03 -20.50 6.36
N PRO A 530 -3.10 -21.10 5.60
CA PRO A 530 -2.52 -22.39 5.95
C PRO A 530 -1.62 -22.34 7.20
N HIS A 531 -1.22 -21.13 7.61
CA HIS A 531 -0.40 -20.88 8.78
C HIS A 531 -1.01 -19.75 9.62
N PRO A 532 -2.22 -19.95 10.19
CA PRO A 532 -2.90 -18.90 10.91
C PRO A 532 -2.04 -18.42 12.09
N PHE A 533 -1.83 -17.11 12.15
CA PHE A 533 -1.25 -16.51 13.34
C PHE A 533 -2.26 -16.63 14.49
N THR A 534 -1.75 -17.01 15.66
CA THR A 534 -2.55 -16.98 16.89
C THR A 534 -2.07 -15.85 17.77
N TYR A 535 -3.01 -15.14 18.35
CA TYR A 535 -2.75 -14.02 19.24
C TYR A 535 -3.39 -14.24 20.60
N PRO A 536 -2.78 -13.74 21.67
CA PRO A 536 -3.42 -13.69 22.96
C PRO A 536 -4.68 -12.82 22.93
N VAL A 537 -5.70 -13.21 23.69
CA VAL A 537 -6.92 -12.44 23.90
C VAL A 537 -7.05 -12.11 25.36
N VAL A 538 -7.26 -10.83 25.68
CA VAL A 538 -7.66 -10.39 27.00
C VAL A 538 -9.17 -10.14 27.02
N THR A 539 -9.86 -10.71 28.00
CA THR A 539 -11.29 -10.48 28.28
C THR A 539 -11.43 -9.68 29.56
N VAL A 540 -12.24 -8.64 29.51
CA VAL A 540 -12.43 -7.69 30.61
C VAL A 540 -13.91 -7.53 30.88
N SER A 541 -14.30 -7.63 32.15
CA SER A 541 -15.65 -7.38 32.62
C SER A 541 -15.79 -5.92 33.10
N PRO A 542 -16.87 -5.21 32.71
CA PRO A 542 -17.09 -3.85 33.15
C PRO A 542 -17.56 -3.78 34.62
N GLU A 543 -17.38 -2.64 35.22
CA GLU A 543 -17.90 -2.34 36.58
C GLU A 543 -18.92 -1.21 36.51
N GLY A 544 -20.13 -1.48 37.01
CA GLY A 544 -21.23 -0.51 37.00
C GLY A 544 -21.59 0.00 35.61
N GLY A 545 -21.53 -0.89 34.59
CA GLY A 545 -21.86 -0.54 33.19
C GLY A 545 -20.80 0.29 32.49
N VAL A 546 -19.61 0.41 33.05
CA VAL A 546 -18.48 1.14 32.45
C VAL A 546 -17.22 0.33 32.53
N LEU A 547 -16.47 0.36 31.43
CA LEU A 547 -15.13 -0.15 31.35
C LEU A 547 -14.17 1.01 31.09
N GLU A 548 -13.06 1.05 31.82
CA GLU A 548 -12.01 2.02 31.58
C GLU A 548 -10.64 1.33 31.56
N ILE A 549 -9.87 1.64 30.53
CA ILE A 549 -8.51 1.11 30.29
C ILE A 549 -7.59 2.31 30.15
N SER A 550 -6.45 2.25 30.82
CA SER A 550 -5.34 3.17 30.64
C SER A 550 -4.17 2.45 29.98
N VAL A 551 -3.57 3.08 28.98
CA VAL A 551 -2.32 2.64 28.37
C VAL A 551 -1.25 3.68 28.67
N ARG A 552 -0.09 3.20 29.11
CA ARG A 552 1.07 4.04 29.41
C ARG A 552 2.31 3.48 28.73
N LEU A 553 3.09 4.38 28.16
CA LEU A 553 4.43 4.09 27.64
C LEU A 553 5.47 4.80 28.51
N GLU A 554 6.34 4.05 29.19
CA GLU A 554 7.25 4.60 30.21
C GLU A 554 8.38 5.46 29.66
N SER A 555 8.72 5.32 28.39
CA SER A 555 9.74 6.15 27.73
C SER A 555 9.44 6.25 26.25
N PRO A 556 8.91 7.36 25.76
CA PRO A 556 8.83 7.55 24.31
C PRO A 556 10.27 7.66 23.77
N PRO A 557 10.65 6.82 22.79
CA PRO A 557 12.05 6.71 22.34
C PRO A 557 12.61 7.94 21.60
N CYS A 558 11.91 9.07 21.59
CA CYS A 558 12.21 10.15 20.65
C CYS A 558 12.12 11.57 21.21
N ILE A 559 12.77 11.83 22.34
CA ILE A 559 12.94 13.24 22.78
C ILE A 559 14.24 13.88 22.18
N GLN A 560 15.06 13.15 21.43
CA GLN A 560 16.44 13.61 21.15
C GLN A 560 16.67 14.36 19.82
N ASN A 561 15.72 14.47 18.89
CA ASN A 561 15.99 15.12 17.60
C ASN A 561 14.88 16.07 17.11
N VAL A 562 14.34 16.91 17.97
CA VAL A 562 13.69 18.12 17.47
C VAL A 562 14.77 19.17 17.33
N SER A 563 15.37 19.30 16.16
CA SER A 563 16.21 20.44 15.84
C SER A 563 15.37 21.71 16.01
N LYS A 564 15.83 22.58 16.92
CA LYS A 564 15.28 23.91 17.16
C LYS A 564 15.34 24.77 15.90
#